data_ea67184cdc9082e510f54d1ff7b4e214
#
_entry.id   ea67184cdc9082e510f54d1ff7b4e214
#
_cell.length_a   1.000
_cell.length_b   1.000
_cell.length_c   1.000
_cell.angle_alpha   90.00
_cell.angle_beta   90.00
_cell.angle_gamma   90.00
#
_symmetry.space_group_name_H-M   'P 1'
#
loop_
_entity.id
_entity.type
_entity.pdbx_description
1 polymer ?
#
loop_
_entity_poly.entity_id
_entity_poly.type
_entity_poly.pdbx_seq_one_letter_code
_entity_poly.pdbx_strand_id
1 'polypeptide(L)'
;MNQEYELSIITINYNGLEDTCQMLSSLSLDDISAQVIVVDNGSSEDEGSVIQSHFPWVEVYSTHNNLGFAGGNNVGISRAQGKYIFFVNNDTILSQCNLRSMINRMDRDESIGGLSPLIQFYQYPRAIQYAGYTKLSRITLRNHAIGYGEKELSPYLHEHDTPYLHGAAMLVRRDVIEQSGLMPECYFLYYEELDWSVSIRRQGYRLLFFPTSVVFHKESQSTGSDSPLKLYYITRNRFLFSKRNSSFIFHLATCLFLLAVVIPRLSIQLLCQRRFVHLRYVYMAIGDFFVGNYFQMKK
;
A
#
# COMPACT_ATOMS: atom_id res chain seq x y z
N MET A 1 -29.19 -1.15 -18.97
CA MET A 1 -27.96 -1.93 -19.26
C MET A 1 -26.97 -1.54 -18.20
N ASN A 2 -26.56 -2.45 -17.32
CA ASN A 2 -25.47 -2.18 -16.38
C ASN A 2 -24.22 -1.95 -17.22
N GLN A 3 -23.63 -0.76 -17.11
CA GLN A 3 -22.37 -0.47 -17.76
C GLN A 3 -21.30 -1.31 -17.04
N GLU A 4 -20.79 -2.33 -17.71
CA GLU A 4 -19.76 -3.21 -17.14
C GLU A 4 -18.41 -2.49 -17.30
N TYR A 5 -17.83 -2.02 -16.20
CA TYR A 5 -16.52 -1.41 -16.21
C TYR A 5 -15.44 -2.49 -16.33
N GLU A 6 -14.46 -2.24 -17.17
CA GLU A 6 -13.26 -3.07 -17.27
C GLU A 6 -12.34 -2.86 -16.06
N LEU A 7 -12.27 -1.61 -15.59
CA LEU A 7 -11.37 -1.18 -14.52
C LEU A 7 -12.12 -0.31 -13.51
N SER A 8 -11.90 -0.52 -12.20
CA SER A 8 -12.16 0.49 -11.18
C SER A 8 -10.84 0.98 -10.62
N ILE A 9 -10.64 2.28 -10.56
CA ILE A 9 -9.47 2.92 -9.95
C ILE A 9 -9.89 3.44 -8.59
N ILE A 10 -9.17 3.07 -7.54
CA ILE A 10 -9.44 3.51 -6.17
C ILE A 10 -8.24 4.30 -5.66
N THR A 11 -8.49 5.50 -5.20
CA THR A 11 -7.51 6.31 -4.47
C THR A 11 -8.10 6.84 -3.17
N ILE A 12 -7.24 7.01 -2.15
CA ILE A 12 -7.62 7.53 -0.85
C ILE A 12 -7.08 8.94 -0.73
N ASN A 13 -7.96 9.89 -0.43
CA ASN A 13 -7.60 11.23 -0.02
C ASN A 13 -7.68 11.36 1.51
N TYR A 14 -6.69 11.97 2.13
CA TYR A 14 -6.72 12.37 3.55
C TYR A 14 -5.85 13.59 3.76
N ASN A 15 -6.46 14.77 3.86
CA ASN A 15 -5.77 16.07 3.92
C ASN A 15 -4.73 16.22 2.80
N GLY A 16 -5.07 15.80 1.58
CA GLY A 16 -4.15 15.71 0.46
C GLY A 16 -4.74 16.19 -0.87
N LEU A 17 -5.62 17.20 -0.81
CA LEU A 17 -6.35 17.73 -1.95
C LEU A 17 -5.47 17.98 -3.18
N GLU A 18 -4.34 18.69 -2.98
CA GLU A 18 -3.45 19.07 -4.08
C GLU A 18 -2.84 17.82 -4.76
N ASP A 19 -2.36 16.87 -3.99
CA ASP A 19 -1.79 15.62 -4.49
C ASP A 19 -2.84 14.80 -5.24
N THR A 20 -4.04 14.69 -4.67
CA THR A 20 -5.17 13.99 -5.31
C THR A 20 -5.55 14.62 -6.64
N CYS A 21 -5.65 15.96 -6.72
CA CYS A 21 -5.92 16.66 -7.95
C CYS A 21 -4.82 16.47 -9.01
N GLN A 22 -3.55 16.48 -8.60
CA GLN A 22 -2.41 16.24 -9.50
C GLN A 22 -2.41 14.79 -10.02
N MET A 23 -2.69 13.81 -9.19
CA MET A 23 -2.80 12.41 -9.58
C MET A 23 -3.92 12.23 -10.59
N LEU A 24 -5.14 12.73 -10.31
CA LEU A 24 -6.29 12.65 -11.20
C LEU A 24 -6.01 13.34 -12.56
N SER A 25 -5.35 14.49 -12.55
CA SER A 25 -4.97 15.21 -13.78
C SER A 25 -3.91 14.47 -14.62
N SER A 26 -3.14 13.56 -14.00
CA SER A 26 -2.12 12.77 -14.68
C SER A 26 -2.63 11.44 -15.24
N LEU A 27 -3.90 11.11 -14.99
CA LEU A 27 -4.52 9.85 -15.40
C LEU A 27 -4.97 9.93 -16.87
N SER A 28 -4.61 8.91 -17.66
CA SER A 28 -5.12 8.70 -19.01
C SER A 28 -5.94 7.42 -19.08
N LEU A 29 -7.17 7.52 -19.62
CA LEU A 29 -8.16 6.44 -19.69
C LEU A 29 -8.65 6.19 -21.12
N ASP A 30 -7.94 6.69 -22.14
CA ASP A 30 -8.41 6.83 -23.52
C ASP A 30 -9.05 5.58 -24.14
N ASP A 31 -8.62 4.38 -23.73
CA ASP A 31 -9.11 3.11 -24.29
C ASP A 31 -9.81 2.22 -23.25
N ILE A 32 -10.09 2.71 -22.04
CA ILE A 32 -10.52 1.87 -20.93
C ILE A 32 -11.88 2.34 -20.42
N SER A 33 -12.87 1.43 -20.39
CA SER A 33 -14.11 1.65 -19.65
C SER A 33 -13.79 1.61 -18.16
N ALA A 34 -13.54 2.78 -17.55
CA ALA A 34 -13.07 2.89 -16.18
C ALA A 34 -14.04 3.65 -15.29
N GLN A 35 -14.24 3.15 -14.09
CA GLN A 35 -14.81 3.84 -12.93
C GLN A 35 -13.66 4.40 -12.10
N VAL A 36 -13.73 5.65 -11.68
CA VAL A 36 -12.72 6.25 -10.79
C VAL A 36 -13.36 6.66 -9.48
N ILE A 37 -12.86 6.10 -8.39
CA ILE A 37 -13.39 6.26 -7.04
C ILE A 37 -12.33 6.95 -6.18
N VAL A 38 -12.70 8.09 -5.62
CA VAL A 38 -11.92 8.77 -4.58
C VAL A 38 -12.63 8.57 -3.25
N VAL A 39 -11.91 8.01 -2.27
CA VAL A 39 -12.40 7.92 -0.89
C VAL A 39 -11.74 9.04 -0.09
N ASP A 40 -12.52 10.08 0.26
CA ASP A 40 -12.08 11.08 1.21
C ASP A 40 -12.20 10.50 2.63
N ASN A 41 -11.06 10.10 3.16
CA ASN A 41 -10.94 9.25 4.34
C ASN A 41 -10.95 10.07 5.65
N GLY A 42 -11.92 10.98 5.78
CA GLY A 42 -12.11 11.82 6.96
C GLY A 42 -11.14 12.99 7.02
N SER A 43 -10.94 13.70 5.91
CA SER A 43 -10.18 14.96 5.90
C SER A 43 -10.79 15.99 6.82
N SER A 44 -9.98 16.91 7.34
CA SER A 44 -10.39 17.97 8.27
C SER A 44 -11.27 19.03 7.60
N GLU A 45 -11.08 19.24 6.31
CA GLU A 45 -11.87 20.12 5.45
C GLU A 45 -12.69 19.28 4.46
N ASP A 46 -13.70 19.87 3.84
CA ASP A 46 -14.54 19.20 2.82
C ASP A 46 -13.79 19.08 1.47
N GLU A 47 -12.68 18.35 1.49
CA GLU A 47 -11.87 18.10 0.29
C GLU A 47 -12.62 17.26 -0.75
N GLY A 48 -13.52 16.37 -0.29
CA GLY A 48 -14.33 15.53 -1.16
C GLY A 48 -15.19 16.33 -2.14
N SER A 49 -15.93 17.35 -1.63
CA SER A 49 -16.75 18.23 -2.48
C SER A 49 -15.89 19.05 -3.44
N VAL A 50 -14.72 19.50 -3.02
CA VAL A 50 -13.79 20.23 -3.89
C VAL A 50 -13.29 19.32 -5.02
N ILE A 51 -12.86 18.08 -4.73
CA ILE A 51 -12.45 17.10 -5.73
C ILE A 51 -13.58 16.84 -6.72
N GLN A 52 -14.81 16.59 -6.23
CA GLN A 52 -15.96 16.34 -7.09
C GLN A 52 -16.27 17.51 -8.02
N SER A 53 -16.06 18.75 -7.56
CA SER A 53 -16.29 19.95 -8.39
C SER A 53 -15.25 20.13 -9.51
N HIS A 54 -13.98 19.75 -9.24
CA HIS A 54 -12.90 19.84 -10.24
C HIS A 54 -12.92 18.67 -11.23
N PHE A 55 -13.36 17.50 -10.78
CA PHE A 55 -13.40 16.26 -11.55
C PHE A 55 -14.82 15.63 -11.51
N PRO A 56 -15.81 16.19 -12.27
CA PRO A 56 -17.21 15.71 -12.22
C PRO A 56 -17.40 14.25 -12.66
N TRP A 57 -16.41 13.67 -13.32
CA TRP A 57 -16.41 12.27 -13.80
C TRP A 57 -15.92 11.26 -12.74
N VAL A 58 -15.48 11.73 -11.58
CA VAL A 58 -15.00 10.89 -10.46
C VAL A 58 -16.15 10.65 -9.48
N GLU A 59 -16.24 9.45 -8.93
CA GLU A 59 -17.14 9.16 -7.81
C GLU A 59 -16.41 9.43 -6.49
N VAL A 60 -16.92 10.35 -5.69
CA VAL A 60 -16.32 10.69 -4.38
C VAL A 60 -17.18 10.14 -3.25
N TYR A 61 -16.54 9.43 -2.32
CA TYR A 61 -17.15 8.90 -1.10
C TYR A 61 -16.39 9.39 0.12
N SER A 62 -17.06 10.14 1.00
CA SER A 62 -16.46 10.67 2.22
C SER A 62 -16.78 9.78 3.42
N THR A 63 -15.79 9.54 4.28
CA THR A 63 -15.93 8.87 5.56
C THR A 63 -15.90 9.89 6.70
N HIS A 64 -16.56 9.59 7.83
CA HIS A 64 -16.56 10.51 8.97
C HIS A 64 -15.24 10.53 9.75
N ASN A 65 -14.45 9.47 9.62
CA ASN A 65 -13.20 9.29 10.37
C ASN A 65 -12.15 8.66 9.46
N ASN A 66 -10.89 8.90 9.79
CA ASN A 66 -9.79 8.21 9.12
C ASN A 66 -9.80 6.71 9.48
N LEU A 67 -10.10 5.87 8.49
CA LEU A 67 -10.16 4.41 8.61
C LEU A 67 -8.80 3.72 8.36
N GLY A 68 -7.75 4.50 8.12
CA GLY A 68 -6.45 4.00 7.68
C GLY A 68 -6.44 3.59 6.21
N PHE A 69 -5.30 3.06 5.76
CA PHE A 69 -5.12 2.70 4.35
C PHE A 69 -6.04 1.54 3.93
N ALA A 70 -6.08 0.46 4.69
CA ALA A 70 -6.93 -0.68 4.38
C ALA A 70 -8.41 -0.34 4.41
N GLY A 71 -8.87 0.38 5.46
CA GLY A 71 -10.29 0.74 5.62
C GLY A 71 -10.77 1.65 4.50
N GLY A 72 -9.99 2.67 4.14
CA GLY A 72 -10.32 3.54 3.01
C GLY A 72 -10.41 2.78 1.69
N ASN A 73 -9.44 1.90 1.39
CA ASN A 73 -9.48 1.05 0.20
C ASN A 73 -10.69 0.10 0.21
N ASN A 74 -11.04 -0.46 1.35
CA ASN A 74 -12.21 -1.35 1.49
C ASN A 74 -13.53 -0.64 1.21
N VAL A 75 -13.66 0.64 1.59
CA VAL A 75 -14.80 1.47 1.16
C VAL A 75 -14.83 1.57 -0.36
N GLY A 76 -13.72 1.86 -1.01
CA GLY A 76 -13.61 1.88 -2.47
C GLY A 76 -13.95 0.54 -3.10
N ILE A 77 -13.43 -0.58 -2.58
CA ILE A 77 -13.73 -1.95 -3.06
C ILE A 77 -15.25 -2.21 -3.04
N SER A 78 -15.95 -1.79 -1.99
CA SER A 78 -17.40 -1.99 -1.87
C SER A 78 -18.22 -1.26 -2.95
N ARG A 79 -17.64 -0.28 -3.61
CA ARG A 79 -18.23 0.55 -4.67
C ARG A 79 -17.74 0.18 -6.07
N ALA A 80 -16.60 -0.51 -6.13
CA ALA A 80 -15.96 -0.87 -7.39
C ALA A 80 -16.82 -1.87 -8.19
N GLN A 81 -16.93 -1.64 -9.51
CA GLN A 81 -17.69 -2.46 -10.45
C GLN A 81 -16.82 -3.08 -11.55
N GLY A 82 -15.55 -2.65 -11.70
CA GLY A 82 -14.62 -3.14 -12.72
C GLY A 82 -14.19 -4.59 -12.53
N LYS A 83 -13.88 -5.27 -13.62
CA LYS A 83 -13.26 -6.61 -13.61
C LYS A 83 -11.93 -6.60 -12.87
N TYR A 84 -11.18 -5.51 -13.02
CA TYR A 84 -9.93 -5.23 -12.33
C TYR A 84 -10.08 -4.04 -11.41
N ILE A 85 -9.33 -4.03 -10.31
CA ILE A 85 -9.27 -2.90 -9.38
C ILE A 85 -7.83 -2.42 -9.29
N PHE A 86 -7.61 -1.15 -9.67
CA PHE A 86 -6.32 -0.49 -9.56
C PHE A 86 -6.31 0.40 -8.31
N PHE A 87 -5.56 -0.01 -7.31
CA PHE A 87 -5.29 0.78 -6.12
C PHE A 87 -4.09 1.67 -6.39
N VAL A 88 -4.25 2.95 -6.14
CA VAL A 88 -3.18 3.92 -6.38
C VAL A 88 -3.20 5.01 -5.31
N ASN A 89 -2.03 5.37 -4.78
CA ASN A 89 -1.91 6.45 -3.83
C ASN A 89 -2.19 7.80 -4.50
N ASN A 90 -2.78 8.72 -3.75
CA ASN A 90 -3.06 10.07 -4.23
C ASN A 90 -1.80 10.91 -4.47
N ASP A 91 -0.68 10.58 -3.85
CA ASP A 91 0.63 11.24 -4.03
C ASP A 91 1.47 10.62 -5.16
N THR A 92 0.79 10.11 -6.21
CA THR A 92 1.43 9.55 -7.40
C THR A 92 1.19 10.42 -8.65
N ILE A 93 2.03 10.23 -9.67
CA ILE A 93 1.85 10.78 -11.02
C ILE A 93 1.85 9.62 -12.02
N LEU A 94 0.80 9.55 -12.83
CA LEU A 94 0.47 8.41 -13.69
C LEU A 94 0.78 8.63 -15.18
N SER A 95 1.45 9.70 -15.53
CA SER A 95 1.72 10.09 -16.92
C SER A 95 2.44 9.03 -17.78
N GLN A 96 3.07 8.04 -17.15
CA GLN A 96 3.72 6.90 -17.81
C GLN A 96 3.11 5.56 -17.39
N CYS A 97 1.97 5.58 -16.70
CA CYS A 97 1.25 4.39 -16.27
C CYS A 97 0.43 3.83 -17.46
N ASN A 98 0.85 2.70 -17.99
CA ASN A 98 0.16 2.03 -19.08
C ASN A 98 -0.83 1.00 -18.54
N LEU A 99 -2.02 1.48 -18.14
CA LEU A 99 -3.10 0.65 -17.57
C LEU A 99 -3.56 -0.42 -18.57
N ARG A 100 -3.68 -0.08 -19.86
CA ARG A 100 -4.08 -1.04 -20.90
C ARG A 100 -3.12 -2.22 -20.99
N SER A 101 -1.81 -1.97 -20.92
CA SER A 101 -0.83 -3.05 -20.96
C SER A 101 -0.88 -3.92 -19.70
N MET A 102 -1.16 -3.34 -18.53
CA MET A 102 -1.35 -4.06 -17.27
C MET A 102 -2.58 -4.99 -17.35
N ILE A 103 -3.71 -4.49 -17.84
CA ILE A 103 -4.95 -5.27 -18.03
C ILE A 103 -4.69 -6.41 -19.02
N ASN A 104 -4.13 -6.12 -20.18
CA ASN A 104 -3.80 -7.12 -21.20
C ASN A 104 -2.86 -8.22 -20.66
N ARG A 105 -1.93 -7.85 -19.78
CA ARG A 105 -1.04 -8.85 -19.14
C ARG A 105 -1.81 -9.77 -18.21
N MET A 106 -2.72 -9.22 -17.44
CA MET A 106 -3.61 -9.97 -16.56
C MET A 106 -4.56 -10.89 -17.36
N ASP A 107 -5.13 -10.40 -18.47
CA ASP A 107 -6.03 -11.20 -19.32
C ASP A 107 -5.36 -12.42 -19.95
N ARG A 108 -4.06 -12.34 -20.25
CA ARG A 108 -3.28 -13.44 -20.84
C ARG A 108 -2.90 -14.55 -19.86
N ASP A 109 -3.02 -14.32 -18.57
CA ASP A 109 -2.56 -15.28 -17.57
C ASP A 109 -3.43 -15.20 -16.30
N GLU A 110 -4.40 -16.07 -16.20
CA GLU A 110 -5.35 -16.13 -15.08
C GLU A 110 -4.69 -16.55 -13.75
N SER A 111 -3.50 -17.11 -13.77
CA SER A 111 -2.75 -17.43 -12.55
C SER A 111 -2.23 -16.19 -11.82
N ILE A 112 -2.20 -15.01 -12.49
CA ILE A 112 -1.79 -13.75 -11.90
C ILE A 112 -2.98 -13.14 -11.16
N GLY A 113 -2.93 -13.11 -9.83
CA GLY A 113 -3.95 -12.48 -8.98
C GLY A 113 -3.81 -10.96 -8.89
N GLY A 114 -2.60 -10.45 -9.03
CA GLY A 114 -2.33 -9.01 -9.06
C GLY A 114 -0.93 -8.69 -9.54
N LEU A 115 -0.72 -7.46 -9.96
CA LEU A 115 0.58 -6.95 -10.37
C LEU A 115 0.82 -5.51 -9.89
N SER A 116 2.08 -5.15 -9.73
CA SER A 116 2.52 -3.77 -9.48
C SER A 116 3.47 -3.30 -10.58
N PRO A 117 3.32 -2.04 -11.04
CA PRO A 117 4.21 -1.43 -12.02
C PRO A 117 5.59 -1.14 -11.43
N LEU A 118 6.53 -0.70 -12.26
CA LEU A 118 7.75 -0.05 -11.82
C LEU A 118 7.40 1.26 -11.10
N ILE A 119 7.89 1.43 -9.87
CA ILE A 119 7.66 2.67 -9.12
C ILE A 119 8.99 3.42 -8.98
N GLN A 120 8.99 4.68 -9.37
CA GLN A 120 10.12 5.58 -9.28
C GLN A 120 9.83 6.75 -8.34
N PHE A 121 10.85 7.28 -7.71
CA PHE A 121 10.72 8.53 -6.96
C PHE A 121 10.38 9.69 -7.89
N TYR A 122 9.35 10.48 -7.54
CA TYR A 122 8.95 11.64 -8.33
C TYR A 122 10.04 12.72 -8.37
N GLN A 123 10.67 13.00 -7.23
CA GLN A 123 11.76 14.01 -7.11
C GLN A 123 13.05 13.59 -7.82
N TYR A 124 13.23 12.27 -8.00
CA TYR A 124 14.37 11.67 -8.68
C TYR A 124 13.87 10.72 -9.76
N PRO A 125 13.33 11.24 -10.89
CA PRO A 125 12.54 10.45 -11.84
C PRO A 125 13.24 9.21 -12.41
N ARG A 126 14.55 9.05 -12.26
CA ARG A 126 15.29 7.87 -12.67
C ARG A 126 15.69 6.96 -11.52
N ALA A 127 15.40 7.33 -10.26
CA ALA A 127 15.67 6.47 -9.12
C ALA A 127 14.49 5.53 -8.87
N ILE A 128 14.77 4.25 -8.79
CA ILE A 128 13.77 3.21 -8.52
C ILE A 128 13.38 3.27 -7.04
N GLN A 129 12.09 3.25 -6.77
CA GLN A 129 11.56 2.99 -5.44
C GLN A 129 11.19 1.50 -5.28
N TYR A 130 10.65 0.88 -6.35
CA TYR A 130 10.24 -0.51 -6.34
C TYR A 130 10.33 -1.12 -7.74
N ALA A 131 11.03 -2.25 -7.82
CA ALA A 131 11.07 -3.16 -8.96
C ALA A 131 10.83 -4.61 -8.50
N GLY A 132 9.82 -4.82 -7.62
CA GLY A 132 9.58 -6.07 -6.93
C GLY A 132 10.15 -6.09 -5.51
N TYR A 133 9.77 -7.11 -4.73
CA TYR A 133 10.29 -7.33 -3.38
C TYR A 133 11.04 -8.65 -3.27
N THR A 134 12.01 -8.71 -2.36
CA THR A 134 12.52 -9.98 -1.86
C THR A 134 11.56 -10.59 -0.84
N LYS A 135 11.62 -11.91 -0.63
CA LYS A 135 10.83 -12.57 0.42
C LYS A 135 11.20 -12.04 1.81
N LEU A 136 10.21 -11.87 2.67
CA LEU A 136 10.44 -11.57 4.09
C LEU A 136 11.24 -12.70 4.75
N SER A 137 12.25 -12.33 5.51
CA SER A 137 12.93 -13.27 6.42
C SER A 137 11.94 -13.80 7.45
N ARG A 138 11.99 -15.10 7.74
CA ARG A 138 11.05 -15.75 8.66
C ARG A 138 11.12 -15.26 10.11
N ILE A 139 12.28 -14.75 10.55
CA ILE A 139 12.48 -14.26 11.92
C ILE A 139 12.57 -12.75 11.97
N THR A 140 13.40 -12.15 11.09
CA THR A 140 13.59 -10.71 11.14
C THR A 140 12.44 -9.94 10.50
N LEU A 141 11.61 -10.60 9.68
CA LEU A 141 10.52 -9.99 8.89
C LEU A 141 10.98 -8.75 8.12
N ARG A 142 12.18 -8.78 7.61
CA ARG A 142 12.73 -7.77 6.70
C ARG A 142 12.75 -8.30 5.30
N ASN A 143 12.39 -7.47 4.37
CA ASN A 143 12.59 -7.60 2.93
C ASN A 143 13.26 -6.34 2.39
N HIS A 144 13.56 -6.35 1.12
CA HIS A 144 14.09 -5.20 0.40
C HIS A 144 13.29 -5.01 -0.88
N ALA A 145 12.99 -3.77 -1.22
CA ALA A 145 12.55 -3.42 -2.56
C ALA A 145 13.75 -3.59 -3.50
N ILE A 146 13.56 -4.38 -4.55
CA ILE A 146 14.58 -4.62 -5.57
C ILE A 146 14.82 -3.31 -6.31
N GLY A 147 16.08 -2.97 -6.56
CA GLY A 147 16.48 -1.76 -7.27
C GLY A 147 16.33 -0.45 -6.49
N TYR A 148 15.95 -0.48 -5.20
CA TYR A 148 15.71 0.75 -4.42
C TYR A 148 16.91 1.71 -4.43
N GLY A 149 16.67 2.95 -4.90
CA GLY A 149 17.68 4.00 -5.01
C GLY A 149 18.54 3.92 -6.28
N GLU A 150 18.45 2.84 -7.06
CA GLU A 150 19.19 2.69 -8.31
C GLU A 150 18.64 3.64 -9.39
N LYS A 151 19.54 4.18 -10.21
CA LYS A 151 19.20 5.09 -11.31
C LYS A 151 19.24 4.41 -12.67
N GLU A 152 20.04 3.34 -12.80
CA GLU A 152 20.09 2.51 -14.00
C GLU A 152 18.88 1.57 -14.03
N LEU A 153 18.05 1.69 -15.06
CA LEU A 153 16.80 0.93 -15.18
C LEU A 153 16.98 -0.41 -15.89
N SER A 154 17.98 -0.51 -16.77
CA SER A 154 18.10 -1.66 -17.69
C SER A 154 18.11 -3.03 -16.99
N PRO A 155 18.72 -3.22 -15.81
CA PRO A 155 18.67 -4.50 -15.10
C PRO A 155 17.28 -4.87 -14.57
N TYR A 156 16.36 -3.90 -14.49
CA TYR A 156 15.06 -4.02 -13.82
C TYR A 156 13.88 -3.99 -14.80
N LEU A 157 14.11 -4.05 -16.11
CA LEU A 157 13.07 -4.01 -17.14
C LEU A 157 12.51 -5.39 -17.52
N HIS A 158 12.66 -6.38 -16.65
CA HIS A 158 12.16 -7.75 -16.85
C HIS A 158 11.05 -8.05 -15.85
N GLU A 159 9.89 -8.53 -16.36
CA GLU A 159 8.83 -9.00 -15.47
C GLU A 159 9.29 -10.25 -14.69
N HIS A 160 8.86 -10.32 -13.43
CA HIS A 160 9.13 -11.48 -12.58
C HIS A 160 8.12 -11.58 -11.45
N ASP A 161 8.00 -12.77 -10.88
CA ASP A 161 7.18 -12.98 -9.71
C ASP A 161 7.71 -12.21 -8.50
N THR A 162 6.83 -11.50 -7.82
CA THR A 162 7.13 -10.82 -6.56
C THR A 162 6.33 -11.42 -5.41
N PRO A 163 6.89 -11.55 -4.20
CA PRO A 163 6.11 -12.06 -3.08
C PRO A 163 5.05 -11.09 -2.57
N TYR A 164 5.17 -9.80 -2.87
CA TYR A 164 4.27 -8.74 -2.38
C TYR A 164 4.05 -7.67 -3.44
N LEU A 165 2.83 -7.14 -3.50
CA LEU A 165 2.50 -5.94 -4.26
C LEU A 165 2.92 -4.69 -3.48
N HIS A 166 3.07 -3.57 -4.17
CA HIS A 166 3.42 -2.29 -3.56
C HIS A 166 2.18 -1.42 -3.37
N GLY A 167 1.97 -0.92 -2.15
CA GLY A 167 0.78 -0.15 -1.78
C GLY A 167 0.58 1.13 -2.58
N ALA A 168 1.63 1.73 -3.14
CA ALA A 168 1.48 2.95 -3.94
C ALA A 168 0.80 2.72 -5.30
N ALA A 169 0.93 1.51 -5.90
CA ALA A 169 0.26 1.15 -7.14
C ALA A 169 0.17 -0.37 -7.31
N MET A 170 -1.04 -0.90 -7.39
CA MET A 170 -1.29 -2.33 -7.62
C MET A 170 -2.61 -2.56 -8.34
N LEU A 171 -2.58 -3.42 -9.36
CA LEU A 171 -3.76 -3.91 -10.08
C LEU A 171 -4.09 -5.31 -9.58
N VAL A 172 -5.34 -5.55 -9.17
CA VAL A 172 -5.80 -6.84 -8.62
C VAL A 172 -7.10 -7.24 -9.30
N ARG A 173 -7.29 -8.53 -9.54
CA ARG A 173 -8.56 -9.06 -10.05
C ARG A 173 -9.65 -8.96 -8.99
N ARG A 174 -10.86 -8.62 -9.38
CA ARG A 174 -12.01 -8.60 -8.46
C ARG A 174 -12.31 -9.98 -7.87
N ASP A 175 -12.36 -11.01 -8.69
CA ASP A 175 -12.62 -12.38 -8.26
C ASP A 175 -11.58 -12.92 -7.28
N VAL A 176 -10.32 -12.49 -7.41
CA VAL A 176 -9.26 -12.76 -6.44
C VAL A 176 -9.52 -12.06 -5.11
N ILE A 177 -10.03 -10.82 -5.13
CA ILE A 177 -10.42 -10.11 -3.89
C ILE A 177 -11.57 -10.84 -3.20
N GLU A 178 -12.57 -11.29 -3.95
CA GLU A 178 -13.70 -12.05 -3.42
C GLU A 178 -13.25 -13.36 -2.73
N GLN A 179 -12.22 -14.01 -3.26
CA GLN A 179 -11.68 -15.26 -2.71
C GLN A 179 -10.70 -15.03 -1.55
N SER A 180 -9.82 -14.03 -1.65
CA SER A 180 -8.77 -13.76 -0.65
C SER A 180 -9.24 -12.90 0.52
N GLY A 181 -10.40 -12.26 0.38
CA GLY A 181 -10.95 -11.30 1.32
C GLY A 181 -10.41 -9.88 1.13
N LEU A 182 -10.97 -8.96 1.88
CA LEU A 182 -10.63 -7.53 1.87
C LEU A 182 -9.24 -7.28 2.47
N MET A 183 -8.72 -6.06 2.28
CA MET A 183 -7.48 -5.64 2.94
C MET A 183 -7.63 -5.68 4.47
N PRO A 184 -6.64 -6.19 5.22
CA PRO A 184 -6.75 -6.33 6.67
C PRO A 184 -6.64 -4.98 7.40
N GLU A 185 -7.77 -4.48 7.90
CA GLU A 185 -7.87 -3.17 8.57
C GLU A 185 -7.16 -3.09 9.92
N CYS A 186 -6.86 -4.25 10.53
CA CYS A 186 -6.21 -4.30 11.84
C CYS A 186 -4.82 -3.64 11.87
N TYR A 187 -4.20 -3.41 10.74
CA TYR A 187 -2.93 -2.70 10.65
C TYR A 187 -3.07 -1.18 10.76
N PHE A 188 -4.14 -0.62 10.27
CA PHE A 188 -4.41 0.80 10.08
C PHE A 188 -3.47 1.45 9.04
N LEU A 189 -2.14 1.29 9.20
CA LEU A 189 -1.09 1.82 8.33
C LEU A 189 0.14 0.91 8.35
N TYR A 190 0.67 0.57 7.19
CA TYR A 190 1.82 -0.32 6.95
C TYR A 190 1.57 -1.79 7.28
N TYR A 191 2.04 -2.70 6.44
CA TYR A 191 1.91 -4.15 6.45
C TYR A 191 0.59 -4.71 5.89
N GLU A 192 -0.45 -3.90 5.72
CA GLU A 192 -1.72 -4.35 5.16
C GLU A 192 -1.57 -4.95 3.76
N GLU A 193 -0.82 -4.29 2.88
CA GLU A 193 -0.54 -4.75 1.52
C GLU A 193 0.32 -6.03 1.50
N LEU A 194 1.24 -6.16 2.47
CA LEU A 194 2.05 -7.35 2.61
C LEU A 194 1.21 -8.55 3.08
N ASP A 195 0.36 -8.36 4.08
CA ASP A 195 -0.53 -9.42 4.60
C ASP A 195 -1.57 -9.81 3.54
N TRP A 196 -2.14 -8.83 2.85
CA TRP A 196 -3.08 -9.08 1.77
C TRP A 196 -2.42 -9.85 0.60
N SER A 197 -1.20 -9.50 0.22
CA SER A 197 -0.40 -10.24 -0.75
C SER A 197 -0.18 -11.71 -0.34
N VAL A 198 0.03 -11.96 0.96
CA VAL A 198 0.10 -13.34 1.49
C VAL A 198 -1.24 -14.04 1.35
N SER A 199 -2.36 -13.36 1.63
CA SER A 199 -3.71 -13.92 1.49
C SER A 199 -4.02 -14.31 0.06
N ILE A 200 -3.73 -13.44 -0.91
CA ILE A 200 -3.89 -13.71 -2.35
C ILE A 200 -3.06 -14.94 -2.78
N ARG A 201 -1.80 -15.00 -2.35
CA ARG A 201 -0.92 -16.13 -2.68
C ARG A 201 -1.34 -17.44 -2.03
N ARG A 202 -2.00 -17.40 -0.88
CA ARG A 202 -2.59 -18.61 -0.24
C ARG A 202 -3.73 -19.21 -1.02
N GLN A 203 -4.40 -18.41 -1.87
CA GLN A 203 -5.42 -18.91 -2.83
C GLN A 203 -4.79 -19.53 -4.10
N GLY A 204 -3.46 -19.58 -4.20
CA GLY A 204 -2.75 -20.17 -5.33
C GLY A 204 -2.34 -19.18 -6.42
N TYR A 205 -2.69 -17.91 -6.28
CA TYR A 205 -2.34 -16.91 -7.28
C TYR A 205 -0.90 -16.44 -7.17
N ARG A 206 -0.33 -16.06 -8.32
CA ARG A 206 0.97 -15.39 -8.44
C ARG A 206 0.77 -13.88 -8.34
N LEU A 207 1.79 -13.19 -7.86
CA LEU A 207 1.89 -11.73 -7.91
C LEU A 207 3.07 -11.35 -8.79
N LEU A 208 2.90 -10.34 -9.65
CA LEU A 208 3.84 -9.98 -10.70
C LEU A 208 4.39 -8.56 -10.52
N PHE A 209 5.67 -8.38 -10.74
CA PHE A 209 6.27 -7.09 -11.04
C PHE A 209 6.21 -6.86 -12.55
N PHE A 210 5.66 -5.72 -12.98
CA PHE A 210 5.40 -5.40 -14.38
C PHE A 210 6.08 -4.08 -14.79
N PRO A 211 7.29 -4.12 -15.38
CA PRO A 211 8.11 -2.92 -15.62
C PRO A 211 7.67 -2.07 -16.81
N THR A 212 6.80 -2.57 -17.69
CA THR A 212 6.33 -1.85 -18.88
C THR A 212 5.47 -0.62 -18.53
N SER A 213 4.90 -0.62 -17.32
CA SER A 213 4.12 0.49 -16.78
C SER A 213 4.92 1.15 -15.65
N VAL A 214 4.94 2.50 -15.62
CA VAL A 214 5.73 3.26 -14.66
C VAL A 214 4.83 4.23 -13.89
N VAL A 215 4.99 4.26 -12.57
CA VAL A 215 4.31 5.20 -11.67
C VAL A 215 5.37 6.00 -10.91
N PHE A 216 5.21 7.33 -10.88
CA PHE A 216 6.05 8.20 -10.05
C PHE A 216 5.36 8.45 -8.72
N HIS A 217 6.07 8.28 -7.61
CA HIS A 217 5.53 8.39 -6.26
C HIS A 217 6.32 9.43 -5.46
N LYS A 218 5.60 10.38 -4.85
CA LYS A 218 6.21 11.49 -4.10
C LYS A 218 6.73 11.07 -2.72
N GLU A 219 6.23 9.96 -2.21
CA GLU A 219 6.51 9.33 -0.90
C GLU A 219 6.30 10.21 0.34
N SER A 220 5.51 9.69 1.27
CA SER A 220 5.42 10.18 2.67
C SER A 220 4.97 11.63 2.87
N GLN A 221 4.13 12.18 2.00
CA GLN A 221 3.56 13.50 2.22
C GLN A 221 2.65 13.54 3.47
N SER A 222 1.87 12.47 3.70
CA SER A 222 0.87 12.42 4.78
C SER A 222 1.44 12.06 6.17
N THR A 223 2.53 11.29 6.26
CA THR A 223 3.05 10.82 7.57
C THR A 223 4.43 11.35 7.95
N GLY A 224 5.16 11.94 7.00
CA GLY A 224 6.56 12.34 7.18
C GLY A 224 7.50 11.12 7.30
N SER A 225 8.66 11.19 6.66
CA SER A 225 9.63 10.08 6.61
C SER A 225 10.16 9.65 7.99
N ASP A 226 10.14 10.56 8.98
CA ASP A 226 10.73 10.40 10.31
C ASP A 226 9.73 10.66 11.46
N SER A 227 8.47 10.21 11.30
CA SER A 227 7.42 10.46 12.29
C SER A 227 7.40 9.39 13.39
N PRO A 228 7.18 9.78 14.68
CA PRO A 228 6.95 8.83 15.77
C PRO A 228 5.79 7.88 15.50
N LEU A 229 4.74 8.35 14.83
CA LEU A 229 3.57 7.58 14.46
C LEU A 229 3.92 6.47 13.45
N LYS A 230 4.76 6.77 12.45
CA LYS A 230 5.29 5.76 11.51
C LYS A 230 6.03 4.67 12.26
N LEU A 231 6.90 5.07 13.20
CA LEU A 231 7.68 4.11 13.99
C LEU A 231 6.80 3.24 14.87
N TYR A 232 5.72 3.81 15.46
CA TYR A 232 4.71 3.06 16.23
C TYR A 232 4.07 1.98 15.36
N TYR A 233 3.48 2.33 14.21
CA TYR A 233 2.78 1.36 13.38
C TYR A 233 3.72 0.29 12.83
N ILE A 234 4.90 0.66 12.32
CA ILE A 234 5.88 -0.31 11.84
C ILE A 234 6.29 -1.28 12.96
N THR A 235 6.49 -0.80 14.20
CA THR A 235 6.87 -1.65 15.33
C THR A 235 5.74 -2.61 15.70
N ARG A 236 4.52 -2.10 15.95
CA ARG A 236 3.35 -2.93 16.33
C ARG A 236 3.01 -3.94 15.24
N ASN A 237 2.94 -3.47 14.00
CA ASN A 237 2.47 -4.25 12.87
C ASN A 237 3.44 -5.37 12.49
N ARG A 238 4.73 -5.22 12.78
CA ARG A 238 5.71 -6.28 12.60
C ARG A 238 5.43 -7.49 13.50
N PHE A 239 5.06 -7.27 14.76
CA PHE A 239 4.60 -8.34 15.64
C PHE A 239 3.27 -8.94 15.16
N LEU A 240 2.33 -8.08 14.75
CA LEU A 240 1.01 -8.50 14.27
C LEU A 240 1.11 -9.33 12.99
N PHE A 241 1.93 -8.91 12.03
CA PHE A 241 2.18 -9.67 10.80
C PHE A 241 2.75 -11.06 11.09
N SER A 242 3.72 -11.14 12.01
CA SER A 242 4.25 -12.43 12.45
C SER A 242 3.17 -13.32 13.07
N LYS A 243 2.32 -12.76 13.94
CA LYS A 243 1.21 -13.49 14.58
C LYS A 243 0.22 -14.06 13.54
N ARG A 244 -0.08 -13.31 12.49
CA ARG A 244 -1.05 -13.67 11.44
C ARG A 244 -0.49 -14.63 10.39
N ASN A 245 0.82 -14.52 10.09
CA ASN A 245 1.40 -15.11 8.89
C ASN A 245 2.51 -16.13 9.16
N SER A 246 2.88 -16.37 10.42
CA SER A 246 3.90 -17.36 10.78
C SER A 246 3.29 -18.49 11.59
N SER A 247 3.95 -19.67 11.62
CA SER A 247 3.64 -20.70 12.60
C SER A 247 3.97 -20.21 14.02
N PHE A 248 3.36 -20.82 15.04
CA PHE A 248 3.58 -20.45 16.45
C PHE A 248 5.06 -20.36 16.83
N ILE A 249 5.87 -21.35 16.40
CA ILE A 249 7.31 -21.40 16.70
C ILE A 249 8.04 -20.20 16.07
N PHE A 250 7.77 -19.89 14.80
CA PHE A 250 8.39 -18.76 14.14
C PHE A 250 7.89 -17.42 14.69
N HIS A 251 6.61 -17.33 15.08
CA HIS A 251 6.09 -16.15 15.76
C HIS A 251 6.81 -15.91 17.11
N LEU A 252 6.95 -16.95 17.92
CA LEU A 252 7.69 -16.86 19.19
C LEU A 252 9.15 -16.44 18.98
N ALA A 253 9.83 -17.07 18.01
CA ALA A 253 11.21 -16.71 17.67
C ALA A 253 11.33 -15.25 17.19
N THR A 254 10.36 -14.77 16.38
CA THR A 254 10.28 -13.37 15.96
C THR A 254 10.08 -12.44 17.18
N CYS A 255 9.15 -12.75 18.07
CA CYS A 255 8.92 -11.95 19.27
C CYS A 255 10.18 -11.86 20.13
N LEU A 256 10.83 -12.97 20.40
CA LEU A 256 12.09 -13.02 21.17
C LEU A 256 13.19 -12.20 20.48
N PHE A 257 13.37 -12.35 19.16
CA PHE A 257 14.35 -11.59 18.42
C PHE A 257 14.05 -10.08 18.44
N LEU A 258 12.80 -9.69 18.24
CA LEU A 258 12.42 -8.27 18.27
C LEU A 258 12.66 -7.67 19.66
N LEU A 259 12.22 -8.34 20.72
CA LEU A 259 12.34 -7.84 22.11
C LEU A 259 13.78 -7.87 22.63
N ALA A 260 14.57 -8.90 22.31
CA ALA A 260 15.91 -9.05 22.85
C ALA A 260 17.00 -8.34 22.01
N VAL A 261 16.77 -8.12 20.71
CA VAL A 261 17.79 -7.58 19.81
C VAL A 261 17.36 -6.25 19.19
N VAL A 262 16.22 -6.23 18.52
CA VAL A 262 15.82 -5.06 17.68
C VAL A 262 15.43 -3.89 18.57
N ILE A 263 14.55 -4.11 19.55
CA ILE A 263 14.04 -3.03 20.40
C ILE A 263 15.13 -2.43 21.29
N PRO A 264 15.99 -3.21 21.98
CA PRO A 264 17.10 -2.63 22.75
C PRO A 264 18.06 -1.80 21.89
N ARG A 265 18.46 -2.32 20.70
CA ARG A 265 19.32 -1.58 19.78
C ARG A 265 18.67 -0.25 19.33
N LEU A 266 17.39 -0.30 18.94
CA LEU A 266 16.63 0.88 18.56
C LEU A 266 16.48 1.87 19.71
N SER A 267 16.23 1.37 20.93
CA SER A 267 16.12 2.21 22.14
C SER A 267 17.42 2.95 22.43
N ILE A 268 18.57 2.26 22.38
CA ILE A 268 19.88 2.87 22.56
C ILE A 268 20.10 3.97 21.48
N GLN A 269 19.82 3.67 20.22
CA GLN A 269 19.95 4.62 19.13
C GLN A 269 19.10 5.88 19.37
N LEU A 270 17.82 5.72 19.74
CA LEU A 270 16.91 6.82 20.00
C LEU A 270 17.31 7.64 21.24
N LEU A 271 17.82 6.99 22.29
CA LEU A 271 18.36 7.66 23.48
C LEU A 271 19.61 8.50 23.13
N CYS A 272 20.56 7.96 22.38
CA CYS A 272 21.76 8.67 21.93
C CYS A 272 21.38 9.89 21.06
N GLN A 273 20.32 9.77 20.25
CA GLN A 273 19.78 10.85 19.43
C GLN A 273 18.85 11.82 20.19
N ARG A 274 18.62 11.61 21.49
CA ARG A 274 17.67 12.36 22.35
C ARG A 274 16.23 12.38 21.81
N ARG A 275 15.82 11.33 21.10
CA ARG A 275 14.49 11.20 20.47
C ARG A 275 13.50 10.50 21.41
N PHE A 276 13.23 11.07 22.57
CA PHE A 276 12.42 10.48 23.64
C PHE A 276 10.97 10.21 23.23
N VAL A 277 10.38 11.09 22.40
CA VAL A 277 9.03 10.89 21.86
C VAL A 277 8.96 9.62 21.02
N HIS A 278 9.92 9.40 20.12
CA HIS A 278 9.99 8.18 19.30
C HIS A 278 10.13 6.93 20.18
N LEU A 279 10.97 7.00 21.20
CA LEU A 279 11.15 5.90 22.16
C LEU A 279 9.83 5.55 22.86
N ARG A 280 9.08 6.55 23.34
CA ARG A 280 7.75 6.36 23.93
C ARG A 280 6.82 5.62 22.97
N TYR A 281 6.76 6.03 21.69
CA TYR A 281 5.91 5.40 20.69
C TYR A 281 6.30 3.94 20.40
N VAL A 282 7.59 3.60 20.44
CA VAL A 282 8.05 2.20 20.33
C VAL A 282 7.49 1.35 21.46
N TYR A 283 7.58 1.80 22.72
CA TYR A 283 7.06 1.03 23.85
C TYR A 283 5.53 0.99 23.90
N MET A 284 4.84 2.05 23.48
CA MET A 284 3.39 2.03 23.30
C MET A 284 2.97 0.98 22.25
N ALA A 285 3.68 0.92 21.12
CA ALA A 285 3.44 -0.07 20.08
C ALA A 285 3.55 -1.51 20.57
N ILE A 286 4.56 -1.79 21.42
CA ILE A 286 4.76 -3.11 22.04
C ILE A 286 3.61 -3.41 23.00
N GLY A 287 3.27 -2.47 23.88
CA GLY A 287 2.16 -2.63 24.83
C GLY A 287 0.85 -2.91 24.12
N ASP A 288 0.51 -2.11 23.11
CA ASP A 288 -0.71 -2.25 22.32
C ASP A 288 -0.79 -3.59 21.58
N PHE A 289 0.33 -4.11 21.08
CA PHE A 289 0.36 -5.44 20.51
C PHE A 289 0.00 -6.53 21.54
N PHE A 290 0.59 -6.49 22.72
CA PHE A 290 0.37 -7.53 23.76
C PHE A 290 -1.02 -7.46 24.40
N VAL A 291 -1.63 -6.27 24.51
CA VAL A 291 -3.01 -6.14 25.00
C VAL A 291 -4.06 -6.33 23.91
N GLY A 292 -3.65 -6.54 22.65
CA GLY A 292 -4.56 -6.75 21.51
C GLY A 292 -5.21 -5.47 21.00
N ASN A 293 -4.62 -4.31 21.28
CA ASN A 293 -5.10 -3.02 20.78
C ASN A 293 -4.58 -2.79 19.36
N TYR A 294 -5.34 -3.28 18.39
CA TYR A 294 -5.05 -3.15 16.97
C TYR A 294 -5.86 -1.97 16.37
N PHE A 295 -5.81 -1.80 15.04
CA PHE A 295 -6.44 -0.67 14.34
C PHE A 295 -5.76 0.68 14.64
N GLN A 296 -6.54 1.76 14.65
CA GLN A 296 -6.01 3.10 14.92
C GLN A 296 -5.45 3.20 16.35
N MET A 297 -4.29 3.87 16.48
CA MET A 297 -3.72 4.18 17.79
C MET A 297 -4.68 5.03 18.62
N LYS A 298 -5.03 4.57 19.81
CA LYS A 298 -5.81 5.38 20.76
C LYS A 298 -4.93 6.49 21.33
N LYS A 299 -5.42 7.71 21.28
CA LYS A 299 -4.76 8.90 21.85
C LYS A 299 -4.76 8.88 23.37
#